data_70d4deedb550157b7cf1119cb2c59a2c
#
_entry.id   70d4deedb550157b7cf1119cb2c59a2c
#
_cell.length_a   1.000
_cell.length_b   1.000
_cell.length_c   1.000
_cell.angle_alpha   90.00
_cell.angle_beta   90.00
_cell.angle_gamma   90.00
#
_symmetry.space_group_name_H-M   'P 1'
#
loop_
_entity.id
_entity.type
_entity.pdbx_description
1 polymer ?
#
loop_
_entity_poly.entity_id
_entity_poly.type
_entity_poly.pdbx_seq_one_letter_code
_entity_poly.pdbx_strand_id
1 'polypeptide(L)'
;MMQTFLPYPDYYESMNTLDLKRLGNQVYREALTLARGGWPNHPASRMWRGHEHSLCDYALAGIEVLAERGKYYPTHRETFRELKRTLPDTGVPPWLGDTRLHKSHQSNLLRKDPSHYGQFGWGVPHDLPYWWPA
;
A
#
# COMPACT_ATOMS: atom_id res chain seq x y z
N MET A 1 13.00 5.31 0.52
CA MET A 1 12.80 3.99 -0.12
C MET A 1 11.35 3.81 -0.48
N MET A 2 11.08 3.35 -1.70
CA MET A 2 9.71 3.12 -2.14
C MET A 2 9.14 1.84 -1.55
N GLN A 3 7.91 1.90 -1.03
CA GLN A 3 7.19 0.74 -0.54
C GLN A 3 5.69 1.01 -0.53
N THR A 4 4.92 -0.01 -0.90
CA THR A 4 3.46 -0.02 -0.71
C THR A 4 3.16 -0.83 0.54
N PHE A 5 2.88 -0.16 1.65
CA PHE A 5 2.71 -0.84 2.93
C PHE A 5 1.39 -1.60 2.99
N LEU A 6 1.50 -2.88 3.31
CA LEU A 6 0.37 -3.82 3.42
C LEU A 6 0.48 -4.63 4.72
N PRO A 7 0.28 -4.00 5.89
CA PRO A 7 0.28 -4.75 7.14
C PRO A 7 -0.88 -5.74 7.27
N TYR A 8 -1.91 -5.60 6.42
CA TYR A 8 -3.06 -6.51 6.37
C TYR A 8 -3.40 -6.89 4.94
N PRO A 9 -4.14 -8.00 4.70
CA PRO A 9 -4.65 -8.33 3.37
C PRO A 9 -5.69 -7.35 2.85
N ASP A 10 -6.44 -6.72 3.73
CA ASP A 10 -7.44 -5.71 3.34
C ASP A 10 -6.76 -4.36 3.13
N TYR A 11 -7.01 -3.75 1.97
CA TYR A 11 -6.36 -2.48 1.61
C TYR A 11 -6.79 -1.34 2.52
N TYR A 12 -8.07 -1.25 2.84
CA TYR A 12 -8.58 -0.21 3.72
C TYR A 12 -7.98 -0.35 5.12
N GLU A 13 -7.96 -1.56 5.67
CA GLU A 13 -7.36 -1.80 6.99
C GLU A 13 -5.88 -1.42 7.01
N SER A 14 -5.14 -1.78 5.96
CA SER A 14 -3.73 -1.41 5.83
C SER A 14 -3.55 0.10 5.83
N MET A 15 -4.29 0.80 4.98
CA MET A 15 -4.21 2.26 4.90
C MET A 15 -4.61 2.94 6.20
N ASN A 16 -5.60 2.38 6.90
CA ASN A 16 -6.09 2.95 8.15
C ASN A 16 -5.08 2.89 9.29
N THR A 17 -4.08 2.01 9.22
CA THR A 17 -3.00 1.96 10.22
C THR A 17 -1.92 2.99 9.99
N LEU A 18 -1.79 3.53 8.78
CA LEU A 18 -0.68 4.40 8.42
C LEU A 18 -0.80 5.77 9.07
N ASP A 19 0.32 6.30 9.54
CA ASP A 19 0.41 7.69 9.95
C ASP A 19 0.20 8.59 8.74
N LEU A 20 -0.21 9.83 8.98
CA LEU A 20 -0.66 10.74 7.92
C LEU A 20 0.40 10.93 6.82
N LYS A 21 1.66 11.06 7.21
CA LYS A 21 2.75 11.28 6.24
C LYS A 21 2.92 10.09 5.30
N ARG A 22 2.95 8.87 5.86
CA ARG A 22 3.09 7.65 5.05
C ARG A 22 1.85 7.39 4.22
N LEU A 23 0.67 7.62 4.79
CA LEU A 23 -0.59 7.49 4.05
C LEU A 23 -0.61 8.40 2.82
N GLY A 24 -0.24 9.67 2.98
CA GLY A 24 -0.15 10.60 1.86
C GLY A 24 0.83 10.13 0.80
N ASN A 25 2.01 9.67 1.19
CA ASN A 25 3.02 9.17 0.27
C ASN A 25 2.53 7.96 -0.53
N GLN A 26 1.81 7.03 0.12
CA GLN A 26 1.27 5.86 -0.57
C GLN A 26 0.34 6.26 -1.71
N VAL A 27 -0.51 7.25 -1.47
CA VAL A 27 -1.50 7.68 -2.46
C VAL A 27 -0.88 8.55 -3.54
N TYR A 28 -0.09 9.57 -3.16
CA TYR A 28 0.36 10.59 -4.13
C TYR A 28 1.54 10.18 -4.97
N ARG A 29 2.46 9.41 -4.40
CA ARG A 29 3.74 9.11 -5.03
C ARG A 29 3.86 7.67 -5.45
N GLU A 30 3.71 6.76 -4.48
CA GLU A 30 4.05 5.36 -4.70
C GLU A 30 3.06 4.67 -5.63
N ALA A 31 1.78 4.70 -5.28
CA ALA A 31 0.76 4.02 -6.06
C ALA A 31 0.64 4.58 -7.47
N LEU A 32 0.67 5.91 -7.62
CA LEU A 32 0.56 6.53 -8.94
C LEU A 32 1.77 6.19 -9.82
N THR A 33 2.97 6.27 -9.25
CA THR A 33 4.21 5.93 -9.97
C THR A 33 4.18 4.48 -10.44
N LEU A 34 3.81 3.56 -9.56
CA LEU A 34 3.75 2.14 -9.90
C LEU A 34 2.67 1.84 -10.94
N ALA A 35 1.48 2.44 -10.80
CA ALA A 35 0.38 2.22 -11.72
C ALA A 35 0.72 2.69 -13.13
N ARG A 36 1.59 3.67 -13.27
CA ARG A 36 2.08 4.18 -14.56
C ARG A 36 3.36 3.51 -15.05
N GLY A 37 3.81 2.44 -14.40
CA GLY A 37 4.98 1.68 -14.79
C GLY A 37 6.31 2.28 -14.40
N GLY A 38 6.34 3.21 -13.46
CA GLY A 38 7.58 3.80 -12.95
C GLY A 38 8.41 2.81 -12.14
N TRP A 39 9.73 3.03 -12.11
CA TRP A 39 10.71 2.22 -11.40
C TRP A 39 10.62 0.72 -11.70
N PRO A 40 10.79 0.33 -12.99
CA PRO A 40 10.44 -1.03 -13.43
C PRO A 40 11.25 -2.14 -12.79
N ASN A 41 12.44 -1.86 -12.25
CA ASN A 41 13.31 -2.86 -11.65
C ASN A 41 13.20 -2.91 -10.11
N HIS A 42 12.40 -2.03 -9.50
CA HIS A 42 12.20 -2.05 -8.05
C HIS A 42 11.34 -3.25 -7.66
N PRO A 43 11.62 -3.93 -6.52
CA PRO A 43 10.81 -5.07 -6.08
C PRO A 43 9.33 -4.76 -5.93
N ALA A 44 8.96 -3.56 -5.48
CA ALA A 44 7.56 -3.14 -5.39
C ALA A 44 6.90 -3.09 -6.76
N SER A 45 7.60 -2.58 -7.77
CA SER A 45 7.08 -2.56 -9.15
C SER A 45 6.89 -3.98 -9.70
N ARG A 46 7.82 -4.86 -9.40
CA ARG A 46 7.74 -6.27 -9.85
C ARG A 46 6.56 -7.00 -9.23
N MET A 47 6.30 -6.80 -7.94
CA MET A 47 5.20 -7.48 -7.28
C MET A 47 3.82 -7.02 -7.78
N TRP A 48 3.68 -5.74 -8.11
CA TRP A 48 2.43 -5.21 -8.64
C TRP A 48 2.26 -5.39 -10.14
N ARG A 49 3.32 -5.77 -10.86
CA ARG A 49 3.26 -5.94 -12.32
C ARG A 49 2.19 -6.94 -12.72
N GLY A 50 1.29 -6.51 -13.59
CA GLY A 50 0.11 -7.29 -13.98
C GLY A 50 -1.05 -7.15 -13.00
N HIS A 51 -0.91 -6.38 -11.93
CA HIS A 51 -1.92 -6.16 -10.89
C HIS A 51 -2.22 -4.68 -10.67
N GLU A 52 -1.98 -3.84 -11.67
CA GLU A 52 -2.12 -2.38 -11.57
C GLU A 52 -3.57 -1.98 -11.30
N HIS A 53 -4.55 -2.74 -11.78
CA HIS A 53 -5.97 -2.51 -11.48
C HIS A 53 -6.20 -2.62 -9.97
N SER A 54 -5.69 -3.66 -9.32
CA SER A 54 -5.78 -3.84 -7.88
C SER A 54 -5.00 -2.77 -7.11
N LEU A 55 -3.88 -2.31 -7.66
CA LEU A 55 -3.11 -1.21 -7.09
C LEU A 55 -3.92 0.08 -7.04
N CYS A 56 -4.77 0.33 -8.03
CA CYS A 56 -5.69 1.45 -8.00
C CYS A 56 -6.70 1.32 -6.84
N ASP A 57 -7.16 0.11 -6.55
CA ASP A 57 -8.03 -0.13 -5.39
C ASP A 57 -7.31 0.16 -4.08
N TYR A 58 -6.02 -0.20 -3.98
CA TYR A 58 -5.17 0.14 -2.84
C TYR A 58 -5.10 1.66 -2.65
N ALA A 59 -4.84 2.40 -3.73
CA ALA A 59 -4.78 3.86 -3.68
C ALA A 59 -6.13 4.48 -3.31
N LEU A 60 -7.22 3.98 -3.87
CA LEU A 60 -8.56 4.47 -3.58
C LEU A 60 -8.95 4.23 -2.12
N ALA A 61 -8.53 3.10 -1.54
CA ALA A 61 -8.70 2.85 -0.11
C ALA A 61 -7.96 3.89 0.73
N GLY A 62 -6.74 4.26 0.33
CA GLY A 62 -5.99 5.33 1.00
C GLY A 62 -6.66 6.68 0.92
N ILE A 63 -7.25 7.01 -0.22
CA ILE A 63 -8.00 8.27 -0.40
C ILE A 63 -9.22 8.29 0.51
N GLU A 64 -9.91 7.15 0.66
CA GLU A 64 -11.04 7.00 1.57
C GLU A 64 -10.62 7.30 3.02
N VAL A 65 -9.53 6.71 3.47
CA VAL A 65 -9.00 6.93 4.83
C VAL A 65 -8.61 8.41 5.01
N LEU A 66 -7.95 9.01 4.02
CA LEU A 66 -7.61 10.43 4.07
C LEU A 66 -8.85 11.31 4.21
N ALA A 67 -9.90 11.01 3.46
CA ALA A 67 -11.16 11.76 3.55
C ALA A 67 -11.78 11.65 4.94
N GLU A 68 -11.75 10.47 5.55
CA GLU A 68 -12.23 10.24 6.91
C GLU A 68 -11.42 11.03 7.96
N ARG A 69 -10.16 11.31 7.65
CA ARG A 69 -9.28 12.13 8.51
C ARG A 69 -9.37 13.63 8.19
N GLY A 70 -10.34 14.04 7.36
CA GLY A 70 -10.55 15.43 6.99
C GLY A 70 -9.69 15.93 5.83
N LYS A 71 -9.04 15.03 5.10
CA LYS A 71 -8.18 15.36 3.95
C LYS A 71 -8.83 14.89 2.65
N TYR A 72 -9.58 15.77 2.01
CA TYR A 72 -10.33 15.42 0.80
C TYR A 72 -9.56 15.80 -0.46
N TYR A 73 -9.34 14.83 -1.33
CA TYR A 73 -8.55 14.98 -2.56
C TYR A 73 -9.33 14.44 -3.76
N PRO A 74 -10.32 15.18 -4.29
CA PRO A 74 -11.17 14.69 -5.38
C PRO A 74 -10.42 14.45 -6.69
N THR A 75 -9.39 15.27 -6.99
CA THR A 75 -8.58 15.12 -8.20
C THR A 75 -7.83 13.78 -8.19
N HIS A 76 -7.23 13.41 -7.06
CA HIS A 76 -6.52 12.14 -6.95
C HIS A 76 -7.47 10.94 -7.06
N ARG A 77 -8.64 11.04 -6.43
CA ARG A 77 -9.68 10.02 -6.55
C ARG A 77 -10.06 9.80 -8.01
N GLU A 78 -10.30 10.86 -8.75
CA GLU A 78 -10.67 10.78 -10.15
C GLU A 78 -9.55 10.20 -11.01
N THR A 79 -8.30 10.58 -10.74
CA THR A 79 -7.13 10.04 -11.43
C THR A 79 -7.07 8.50 -11.30
N PHE A 80 -7.23 7.97 -10.09
CA PHE A 80 -7.17 6.53 -9.88
C PHE A 80 -8.39 5.80 -10.43
N ARG A 81 -9.57 6.40 -10.37
CA ARG A 81 -10.76 5.85 -11.00
C ARG A 81 -10.59 5.73 -12.51
N GLU A 82 -10.02 6.75 -13.13
CA GLU A 82 -9.80 6.79 -14.57
C GLU A 82 -8.75 5.75 -14.98
N LEU A 83 -7.64 5.68 -14.26
CA LEU A 83 -6.62 4.65 -14.48
C LEU A 83 -7.20 3.24 -14.35
N LYS A 84 -8.01 3.02 -13.32
CA LYS A 84 -8.64 1.72 -13.09
C LYS A 84 -9.49 1.28 -14.27
N ARG A 85 -10.23 2.20 -14.89
CA ARG A 85 -11.06 1.89 -16.07
C ARG A 85 -10.24 1.42 -17.26
N THR A 86 -9.01 1.91 -17.40
CA THR A 86 -8.16 1.59 -18.55
C THR A 86 -7.31 0.35 -18.34
N LEU A 87 -7.23 -0.16 -17.10
CA LEU A 87 -6.39 -1.29 -16.75
C LEU A 87 -7.20 -2.59 -16.69
N PRO A 88 -6.64 -3.71 -17.16
CA PRO A 88 -7.35 -4.98 -17.09
C PRO A 88 -7.50 -5.44 -15.64
N ASP A 89 -8.70 -5.90 -15.30
CA ASP A 89 -8.97 -6.51 -14.00
C ASP A 89 -8.43 -7.94 -13.99
N THR A 90 -7.35 -8.15 -13.25
CA THR A 90 -6.72 -9.46 -13.13
C THR A 90 -7.05 -10.14 -11.80
N GLY A 91 -7.98 -9.58 -11.04
CA GLY A 91 -8.40 -10.12 -9.74
C GLY A 91 -7.44 -9.77 -8.62
N VAL A 92 -7.54 -10.52 -7.53
CA VAL A 92 -6.71 -10.31 -6.34
C VAL A 92 -5.29 -10.82 -6.63
N PRO A 93 -4.24 -10.03 -6.30
CA PRO A 93 -2.87 -10.51 -6.47
C PRO A 93 -2.63 -11.80 -5.66
N PRO A 94 -1.88 -12.76 -6.22
CA PRO A 94 -1.71 -14.07 -5.56
C PRO A 94 -0.93 -14.01 -4.24
N TRP A 95 -0.11 -12.98 -4.06
CA TRP A 95 0.66 -12.79 -2.83
C TRP A 95 -0.14 -12.11 -1.71
N LEU A 96 -1.30 -11.53 -2.03
CA LEU A 96 -2.14 -10.88 -1.02
C LEU A 96 -2.71 -11.94 -0.08
N GLY A 97 -2.50 -11.76 1.22
CA GLY A 97 -2.86 -12.76 2.24
C GLY A 97 -1.70 -13.65 2.67
N ASP A 98 -0.53 -13.55 2.01
CA ASP A 98 0.65 -14.28 2.46
C ASP A 98 1.17 -13.64 3.76
N THR A 99 1.20 -14.43 4.83
CA THR A 99 1.59 -13.93 6.16
C THR A 99 3.01 -13.38 6.19
N ARG A 100 3.92 -13.91 5.37
CA ARG A 100 5.30 -13.41 5.31
C ARG A 100 5.34 -11.96 4.83
N LEU A 101 4.50 -11.63 3.83
CA LEU A 101 4.38 -10.27 3.33
C LEU A 101 3.88 -9.33 4.42
N HIS A 102 2.75 -9.66 5.01
CA HIS A 102 2.09 -8.77 5.98
C HIS A 102 2.91 -8.60 7.26
N LYS A 103 3.50 -9.67 7.78
CA LYS A 103 4.36 -9.61 8.96
C LYS A 103 5.62 -8.78 8.70
N SER A 104 6.23 -8.90 7.53
CA SER A 104 7.43 -8.11 7.21
C SER A 104 7.10 -6.62 7.12
N HIS A 105 5.94 -6.27 6.61
CA HIS A 105 5.49 -4.87 6.57
C HIS A 105 5.18 -4.34 7.96
N GLN A 106 4.50 -5.12 8.80
CA GLN A 106 4.25 -4.77 10.19
C GLN A 106 5.57 -4.51 10.93
N SER A 107 6.53 -5.40 10.79
CA SER A 107 7.85 -5.29 11.43
C SER A 107 8.58 -4.01 11.00
N ASN A 108 8.58 -3.72 9.71
CA ASN A 108 9.25 -2.54 9.19
C ASN A 108 8.57 -1.24 9.63
N LEU A 109 7.24 -1.21 9.71
CA LEU A 109 6.51 -0.06 10.23
C LEU A 109 6.80 0.16 11.72
N LEU A 110 6.82 -0.91 12.52
CA LEU A 110 7.17 -0.84 13.94
C LEU A 110 8.57 -0.27 14.14
N ARG A 111 9.53 -0.68 13.32
CA ARG A 111 10.91 -0.16 13.40
C ARG A 111 10.98 1.32 13.05
N LYS A 112 10.16 1.78 12.10
CA LYS A 112 10.16 3.17 11.64
C LYS A 112 9.53 4.12 12.65
N ASP A 113 8.45 3.71 13.28
CA ASP A 113 7.71 4.54 14.24
C ASP A 113 7.04 3.66 15.29
N PRO A 114 7.79 3.20 16.30
CA PRO A 114 7.22 2.33 17.35
C PRO A 114 6.13 3.01 18.17
N SER A 115 6.17 4.32 18.35
CA SER A 115 5.12 5.06 19.06
C SER A 115 3.76 4.92 18.39
N HIS A 116 3.73 5.09 17.08
CA HIS A 116 2.47 5.01 16.33
C HIS A 116 2.04 3.56 16.11
N TYR A 117 2.94 2.71 15.60
CA TYR A 117 2.57 1.36 15.18
C TYR A 117 2.49 0.37 16.33
N GLY A 118 3.05 0.68 17.49
CA GLY A 118 2.94 -0.15 18.68
C GLY A 118 1.51 -0.30 19.20
N GLN A 119 0.61 0.61 18.86
CA GLN A 119 -0.78 0.57 19.32
C GLN A 119 -1.58 -0.60 18.72
N PHE A 120 -1.13 -1.18 17.63
CA PHE A 120 -1.90 -2.22 16.92
C PHE A 120 -1.68 -3.63 17.45
N GLY A 121 -0.71 -3.84 18.34
CA GLY A 121 -0.51 -5.14 19.00
C GLY A 121 -0.17 -6.27 18.05
N TRP A 122 0.61 -6.01 16.99
CA TRP A 122 0.92 -7.00 15.97
C TRP A 122 1.75 -8.19 16.46
N GLY A 123 2.54 -8.03 17.53
CA GLY A 123 3.33 -9.12 18.10
C GLY A 123 4.41 -9.68 17.19
N VAL A 124 4.95 -8.88 16.28
CA VAL A 124 6.04 -9.28 15.39
C VAL A 124 7.36 -8.68 15.86
N PRO A 125 8.51 -9.31 15.56
CA PRO A 125 9.81 -8.69 15.86
C PRO A 125 10.00 -7.42 15.03
N HIS A 126 10.89 -6.53 15.48
CA HIS A 126 11.14 -5.22 14.84
C HIS A 126 12.28 -5.26 13.82
N ASP A 127 12.75 -6.44 13.45
CA ASP A 127 13.96 -6.60 12.64
C ASP A 127 13.78 -7.52 11.42
N LEU A 128 12.53 -7.85 11.06
CA LEU A 128 12.29 -8.66 9.87
C LEU A 128 12.65 -7.86 8.60
N PRO A 129 13.39 -8.48 7.68
CA PRO A 129 13.58 -7.86 6.36
C PRO A 129 12.27 -7.90 5.58
N TYR A 130 12.14 -7.02 4.58
CA TYR A 130 11.00 -7.09 3.67
C TYR A 130 11.01 -8.43 2.93
N TRP A 131 9.86 -9.08 2.94
CA TRP A 131 9.63 -10.26 2.11
C TRP A 131 9.00 -9.82 0.80
N TRP A 132 9.54 -10.26 -0.31
CA TRP A 132 9.03 -9.93 -1.64
C TRP A 132 8.53 -11.18 -2.34
N PRO A 133 7.36 -11.14 -3.01
CA PRO A 133 6.90 -12.24 -3.84
C PRO A 133 7.88 -12.51 -4.98
N ALA A 134 8.09 -13.76 -5.29
CA ALA A 134 8.98 -14.16 -6.39
C ALA A 134 8.32 -13.93 -7.75
#